data_d38e6fc365f69c581bf23e51fbf36d13
#
_entry.id   d38e6fc365f69c581bf23e51fbf36d13
#
_cell.length_a   1.000
_cell.length_b   1.000
_cell.length_c   1.000
_cell.angle_alpha   90.00
_cell.angle_beta   90.00
_cell.angle_gamma   90.00
#
_symmetry.space_group_name_H-M   'P 1'
#
loop_
_entity.id
_entity.type
_entity.pdbx_description
1 polymer ?
#
loop_
_entity_poly.entity_id
_entity_poly.type
_entity_poly.pdbx_seq_one_letter_code
_entity_poly.pdbx_strand_id
1 'polypeptide(L)'
;MIDVREDNEWEAGHAKDAVHLGRGIIERDIVQDFPGKNTELILYCGGGFRSALAADNLQKMGYTNVFSMAGGWKAWKDSGFPTA
;
A
#
# COMPACT_ATOMS: atom_id res chain seq x y z
N MET A 1 -4.93 5.05 -1.27
CA MET A 1 -3.55 4.68 -0.93
C MET A 1 -3.57 3.56 0.10
N ILE A 2 -2.74 2.56 -0.07
CA ILE A 2 -2.74 1.35 0.75
C ILE A 2 -1.39 1.18 1.43
N ASP A 3 -1.41 1.06 2.75
CA ASP A 3 -0.23 0.75 3.57
C ASP A 3 -0.11 -0.77 3.68
N VAL A 4 0.98 -1.33 3.15
CA VAL A 4 1.20 -2.79 3.17
C VAL A 4 2.18 -3.22 4.26
N ARG A 5 2.49 -2.32 5.19
CA ARG A 5 3.40 -2.61 6.30
C ARG A 5 2.73 -3.51 7.35
N GLU A 6 3.51 -3.91 8.35
CA GLU A 6 3.01 -4.69 9.47
C GLU A 6 2.11 -3.86 10.39
N ASP A 7 1.30 -4.54 11.20
CA ASP A 7 0.33 -3.88 12.08
C ASP A 7 0.99 -2.90 13.05
N ASN A 8 2.13 -3.27 13.63
CA ASN A 8 2.83 -2.40 14.57
C ASN A 8 3.38 -1.14 13.90
N GLU A 9 3.80 -1.24 12.64
CA GLU A 9 4.24 -0.08 11.88
C GLU A 9 3.08 0.88 11.59
N TRP A 10 1.94 0.32 11.19
CA TRP A 10 0.72 1.09 10.94
C TRP A 10 0.26 1.84 12.19
N GLU A 11 0.25 1.15 13.32
CA GLU A 11 -0.19 1.73 14.59
C GLU A 11 0.71 2.86 15.06
N ALA A 12 2.00 2.80 14.75
CA ALA A 12 2.96 3.83 15.12
C ALA A 12 2.82 5.11 14.28
N GLY A 13 2.10 5.04 13.18
CA GLY A 13 1.85 6.19 12.30
C GLY A 13 1.75 5.75 10.84
N HIS A 14 0.92 6.44 10.08
CA HIS A 14 0.69 6.12 8.67
C HIS A 14 0.26 7.37 7.90
N ALA A 15 0.23 7.29 6.58
CA ALA A 15 -0.24 8.38 5.74
C ALA A 15 -1.72 8.63 6.01
N LYS A 16 -2.10 9.89 6.10
CA LYS A 16 -3.49 10.26 6.34
C LYS A 16 -4.39 9.70 5.25
N ASP A 17 -5.53 9.16 5.65
CA ASP A 17 -6.54 8.58 4.76
C ASP A 17 -6.10 7.30 4.04
N ALA A 18 -4.95 6.73 4.38
CA ALA A 18 -4.54 5.44 3.84
C ALA A 18 -5.36 4.31 4.47
N VAL A 19 -5.49 3.22 3.72
CA VAL A 19 -6.13 1.98 4.19
C VAL A 19 -5.03 0.99 4.49
N HIS A 20 -5.17 0.22 5.58
CA HIS A 20 -4.18 -0.78 5.93
C HIS A 20 -4.59 -2.16 5.39
N LEU A 21 -3.79 -2.68 4.47
CA LEU A 21 -3.86 -4.06 4.00
C LEU A 21 -2.45 -4.61 3.98
N GLY A 22 -2.02 -5.22 5.08
CA GLY A 22 -0.68 -5.74 5.23
C GLY A 22 -0.32 -6.72 4.13
N ARG A 23 0.96 -6.76 3.74
CA ARG A 23 1.40 -7.58 2.63
C ARG A 23 1.04 -9.06 2.78
N GLY A 24 0.98 -9.57 4.02
CA GLY A 24 0.64 -10.96 4.28
C GLY A 24 -0.81 -11.32 3.99
N ILE A 25 -1.71 -10.33 3.89
CA ILE A 25 -3.14 -10.59 3.69
C ILE A 25 -3.72 -9.85 2.47
N ILE A 26 -2.94 -9.02 1.80
CA ILE A 26 -3.47 -8.15 0.76
C ILE A 26 -4.09 -8.93 -0.42
N GLU A 27 -3.46 -10.02 -0.84
CA GLU A 27 -3.99 -10.83 -1.94
C GLU A 27 -5.35 -11.43 -1.58
N ARG A 28 -5.57 -11.73 -0.30
CA ARG A 28 -6.84 -12.27 0.18
C ARG A 28 -7.92 -11.20 0.24
N ASP A 29 -7.57 -10.02 0.76
CA ASP A 29 -8.56 -9.02 1.16
C ASP A 29 -8.82 -7.93 0.12
N ILE A 30 -7.90 -7.73 -0.85
CA ILE A 30 -8.01 -6.64 -1.82
C ILE A 30 -9.27 -6.74 -2.68
N VAL A 31 -9.67 -7.94 -3.06
CA VAL A 31 -10.83 -8.15 -3.92
C VAL A 31 -12.12 -7.72 -3.22
N GLN A 32 -12.18 -7.89 -1.91
CA GLN A 32 -13.34 -7.51 -1.11
C GLN A 32 -13.45 -5.99 -0.97
N ASP A 33 -12.32 -5.33 -0.71
CA ASP A 33 -12.29 -3.89 -0.46
C ASP A 33 -12.26 -3.07 -1.75
N PHE A 34 -11.60 -3.59 -2.78
CA PHE A 34 -11.44 -2.93 -4.07
C PHE A 34 -11.70 -3.90 -5.21
N PRO A 35 -12.97 -4.27 -5.45
CA PRO A 35 -13.31 -5.28 -6.46
C PRO A 35 -13.08 -4.82 -7.90
N GLY A 36 -13.02 -3.53 -8.16
CA GLY A 36 -12.80 -3.01 -9.52
C GLY A 36 -11.35 -3.16 -9.94
N LYS A 37 -11.09 -3.96 -10.96
CA LYS A 37 -9.73 -4.27 -11.42
C LYS A 37 -9.00 -3.08 -12.03
N ASN A 38 -9.71 -2.01 -12.40
CA ASN A 38 -9.13 -0.78 -12.95
C ASN A 38 -8.97 0.32 -11.91
N THR A 39 -9.36 0.10 -10.67
CA THR A 39 -9.23 1.08 -9.60
C THR A 39 -7.77 1.44 -9.41
N GLU A 40 -7.46 2.73 -9.32
CA GLU A 40 -6.11 3.17 -9.05
C GLU A 40 -5.72 2.78 -7.62
N LEU A 41 -4.68 1.98 -7.48
CA LEU A 41 -4.16 1.53 -6.20
C LEU A 41 -2.71 1.99 -6.07
N ILE A 42 -2.44 2.78 -5.05
CA ILE A 42 -1.09 3.24 -4.73
C ILE A 42 -0.69 2.58 -3.41
N LEU A 43 0.31 1.71 -3.47
CA LEU A 43 0.79 0.94 -2.33
C LEU A 43 2.08 1.54 -1.78
N TYR A 44 2.24 1.54 -0.47
CA TYR A 44 3.51 1.94 0.13
C TYR A 44 3.88 1.02 1.30
N CYS A 45 5.19 0.95 1.57
CA CYS A 45 5.74 0.31 2.75
C CYS A 45 6.77 1.25 3.39
N GLY A 46 7.70 0.74 4.17
CA GLY A 46 8.73 1.57 4.79
C GLY A 46 9.64 2.25 3.79
N GLY A 47 10.25 1.48 2.88
CA GLY A 47 11.22 1.98 1.91
C GLY A 47 10.90 1.68 0.45
N GLY A 48 9.79 1.00 0.15
CA GLY A 48 9.36 0.72 -1.22
C GLY A 48 9.53 -0.72 -1.69
N PHE A 49 10.24 -1.56 -0.95
CA PHE A 49 10.51 -2.94 -1.37
C PHE A 49 9.29 -3.85 -1.24
N ARG A 50 8.66 -3.86 -0.06
CA ARG A 50 7.48 -4.70 0.19
C ARG A 50 6.30 -4.31 -0.70
N SER A 51 6.11 -3.02 -0.92
CA SER A 51 5.03 -2.53 -1.78
C SER A 51 5.25 -2.87 -3.25
N ALA A 52 6.49 -2.89 -3.71
CA ALA A 52 6.81 -3.32 -5.08
C ALA A 52 6.43 -4.78 -5.31
N LEU A 53 6.74 -5.65 -4.35
CA LEU A 53 6.37 -7.07 -4.44
C LEU A 53 4.85 -7.26 -4.38
N ALA A 54 4.17 -6.52 -3.51
CA ALA A 54 2.71 -6.58 -3.41
C ALA A 54 2.05 -6.10 -4.70
N ALA A 55 2.54 -5.00 -5.27
CA ALA A 55 2.01 -4.47 -6.52
C ALA A 55 2.16 -5.47 -7.67
N ASP A 56 3.31 -6.16 -7.74
CA ASP A 56 3.54 -7.20 -8.75
C ASP A 56 2.53 -8.34 -8.62
N ASN A 57 2.27 -8.79 -7.40
CA ASN A 57 1.30 -9.84 -7.16
C ASN A 57 -0.12 -9.42 -7.52
N LEU A 58 -0.52 -8.18 -7.22
CA LEU A 58 -1.84 -7.69 -7.59
C LEU A 58 -2.01 -7.59 -9.10
N GLN A 59 -0.95 -7.22 -9.83
CA GLN A 59 -0.98 -7.23 -11.29
C GLN A 59 -1.23 -8.63 -11.83
N LYS A 60 -0.61 -9.63 -11.24
CA LYS A 60 -0.84 -11.04 -11.62
C LYS A 60 -2.27 -11.49 -11.33
N MET A 61 -2.95 -10.85 -10.39
CA MET A 61 -4.36 -11.11 -10.09
C MET A 61 -5.32 -10.37 -11.02
N GLY A 62 -4.80 -9.56 -11.95
CA GLY A 62 -5.62 -8.86 -12.93
C GLY A 62 -5.85 -7.38 -12.65
N TYR A 63 -5.27 -6.81 -11.59
CA TYR A 63 -5.34 -5.38 -11.34
C TYR A 63 -4.45 -4.64 -12.34
N THR A 64 -5.00 -3.64 -13.02
CA THR A 64 -4.35 -2.99 -14.15
C THR A 64 -3.80 -1.60 -13.84
N ASN A 65 -4.06 -1.06 -12.65
CA ASN A 65 -3.72 0.32 -12.32
C ASN A 65 -3.09 0.40 -10.92
N VAL A 66 -2.00 -0.35 -10.73
CA VAL A 66 -1.34 -0.51 -9.44
C VAL A 66 0.04 0.12 -9.48
N PHE A 67 0.34 0.93 -8.47
CA PHE A 67 1.61 1.62 -8.33
C PHE A 67 2.21 1.35 -6.96
N SER A 68 3.55 1.29 -6.90
CA SER A 68 4.29 1.25 -5.64
C SER A 68 4.97 2.61 -5.43
N MET A 69 4.73 3.23 -4.27
CA MET A 69 5.32 4.53 -3.97
C MET A 69 6.81 4.40 -3.67
N ALA A 70 7.64 5.04 -4.48
CA ALA A 70 9.08 5.07 -4.26
C ALA A 70 9.40 5.77 -2.94
N GLY A 71 10.32 5.18 -2.15
CA GLY A 71 10.71 5.72 -0.86
C GLY A 71 9.71 5.50 0.28
N GLY A 72 8.50 5.11 -0.03
CA GLY A 72 7.49 4.69 0.95
C GLY A 72 7.23 5.67 2.08
N TRP A 73 6.98 5.12 3.27
CA TRP A 73 6.65 5.90 4.48
C TRP A 73 7.74 6.90 4.84
N LYS A 74 9.01 6.51 4.69
CA LYS A 74 10.12 7.42 5.00
C LYS A 74 10.06 8.67 4.12
N ALA A 75 9.88 8.51 2.82
CA ALA A 75 9.78 9.64 1.89
C ALA A 75 8.54 10.50 2.18
N TRP A 76 7.42 9.87 2.53
CA TRP A 76 6.19 10.56 2.88
C TRP A 76 6.42 11.51 4.07
N LYS A 77 7.02 11.00 5.15
CA LYS A 77 7.31 11.80 6.34
C LYS A 77 8.31 12.91 6.05
N ASP A 78 9.40 12.57 5.35
CA ASP A 78 10.47 13.52 5.06
C ASP A 78 9.98 14.67 4.18
N SER A 79 8.98 14.44 3.37
CA SER A 79 8.35 15.46 2.52
C SER A 79 7.32 16.32 3.26
N GLY A 80 6.99 15.98 4.50
CA GLY A 80 6.03 16.73 5.30
C GLY A 80 4.58 16.51 4.90
N PHE A 81 4.26 15.41 4.21
CA PHE A 81 2.88 15.09 3.84
C PHE A 81 2.06 14.65 5.05
N PRO A 82 0.72 14.80 5.01
CA PRO A 82 -0.14 14.53 6.16
C PRO A 82 -0.04 13.11 6.68
N THR A 83 0.03 12.97 8.01
CA THR A 83 0.08 11.67 8.69
C THR A 83 -1.06 11.55 9.70
N ALA A 84 -1.36 10.32 10.06
CA ALA A 84 -2.37 9.99 11.06
C ALA A 84 -1.77 9.11 12.18
#